data_66f16fc6d2f3841a6bb5da12fecfe347
#
_entry.id   66f16fc6d2f3841a6bb5da12fecfe347
#
_cell.length_a   1.000
_cell.length_b   1.000
_cell.length_c   1.000
_cell.angle_alpha   90.00
_cell.angle_beta   90.00
_cell.angle_gamma   90.00
#
_symmetry.space_group_name_H-M   'P 1'
#
loop_
_entity.id
_entity.type
_entity.pdbx_description
1 polymer ?
#
loop_
_entity_poly.entity_id
_entity_poly.type
_entity_poly.pdbx_seq_one_letter_code
_entity_poly.pdbx_strand_id
1 'polypeptide(L)'
;APEYHIAAAGSLLGIAVNREEFSFPVGCVDMMDMYPMDFEEFLLALGKGDLCSMIKEHFSQNIPMELPYHNMAMDFYRQYILVGGIPLVVKDFVDNGDYILVRYNQSTIIESYLSDMSKYNTRSEIEKTRLLYNNLHVQLAKENKRFQYKQVKSGGRASVFESALEWLCLSGIASKLKKIDQIKLPLK
;
A
#
# COMPACT_ATOMS: atom_id res chain seq x y z
N ALA A 1 -26.52 -13.13 -16.68
CA ALA A 1 -27.74 -13.61 -16.05
C ALA A 1 -28.12 -12.60 -14.98
N PRO A 2 -29.29 -11.93 -15.09
CA PRO A 2 -29.66 -10.82 -14.19
C PRO A 2 -30.01 -11.27 -12.77
N GLU A 3 -29.99 -12.55 -12.51
CA GLU A 3 -30.40 -13.15 -11.21
C GLU A 3 -29.21 -13.43 -10.26
N TYR A 4 -27.97 -13.26 -10.72
CA TYR A 4 -26.79 -13.57 -9.91
C TYR A 4 -26.01 -12.32 -9.57
N HIS A 5 -25.75 -12.13 -8.29
CA HIS A 5 -24.76 -11.16 -7.81
C HIS A 5 -23.40 -11.82 -7.82
N ILE A 6 -22.47 -11.30 -8.62
CA ILE A 6 -21.13 -11.85 -8.79
C ILE A 6 -20.14 -10.85 -8.22
N ALA A 7 -19.31 -11.28 -7.27
CA ALA A 7 -18.15 -10.52 -6.80
C ALA A 7 -16.88 -11.19 -7.30
N ALA A 8 -16.00 -10.41 -7.93
CA ALA A 8 -14.69 -10.87 -8.38
C ALA A 8 -13.60 -10.00 -7.76
N ALA A 9 -12.50 -10.61 -7.35
CA ALA A 9 -11.35 -9.90 -6.80
C ALA A 9 -10.08 -10.25 -7.57
N GLY A 10 -9.20 -9.27 -7.74
CA GLY A 10 -7.92 -9.47 -8.40
C GLY A 10 -6.97 -8.30 -8.12
N SER A 11 -5.75 -8.60 -7.69
CA SER A 11 -4.71 -7.60 -7.37
C SER A 11 -4.25 -6.78 -8.60
N LEU A 12 -4.49 -7.29 -9.80
CA LEU A 12 -4.07 -6.68 -11.07
C LEU A 12 -5.27 -6.35 -11.98
N LEU A 13 -6.47 -6.25 -11.41
CA LEU A 13 -7.68 -6.00 -12.16
C LEU A 13 -7.57 -4.69 -12.97
N GLY A 14 -7.03 -3.62 -12.38
CA GLY A 14 -6.80 -2.35 -13.06
C GLY A 14 -5.83 -2.45 -14.26
N ILE A 15 -4.87 -3.36 -14.22
CA ILE A 15 -3.94 -3.60 -15.33
C ILE A 15 -4.62 -4.46 -16.41
N ALA A 16 -5.37 -5.48 -16.01
CA ALA A 16 -6.06 -6.36 -16.93
C ALA A 16 -7.16 -5.63 -17.73
N VAL A 17 -7.89 -4.75 -17.07
CA VAL A 17 -8.97 -3.95 -17.68
C VAL A 17 -8.44 -2.94 -18.71
N ASN A 18 -7.23 -2.40 -18.51
CA ASN A 18 -6.60 -1.44 -19.43
C ASN A 18 -5.91 -2.10 -20.64
N ARG A 19 -5.95 -3.43 -20.78
CA ARG A 19 -5.47 -4.12 -21.99
C ARG A 19 -6.56 -4.13 -23.06
N GLU A 20 -6.20 -3.76 -24.30
CA GLU A 20 -7.09 -3.64 -25.44
C GLU A 20 -7.90 -4.91 -25.80
N GLU A 21 -7.56 -6.05 -25.21
CA GLU A 21 -8.19 -7.35 -25.50
C GLU A 21 -9.54 -7.59 -24.80
N PHE A 22 -9.91 -6.76 -23.82
CA PHE A 22 -11.14 -6.94 -23.05
C PHE A 22 -12.02 -5.68 -23.08
N SER A 23 -13.22 -5.82 -23.65
CA SER A 23 -14.27 -4.80 -23.50
C SER A 23 -14.78 -4.82 -22.06
N PHE A 24 -14.52 -3.76 -21.30
CA PHE A 24 -15.09 -3.62 -19.96
C PHE A 24 -16.61 -3.40 -20.06
N PRO A 25 -17.45 -4.14 -19.34
CA PRO A 25 -18.90 -3.98 -19.39
C PRO A 25 -19.34 -2.72 -18.66
N VAL A 26 -19.25 -1.59 -19.34
CA VAL A 26 -19.61 -0.27 -18.80
C VAL A 26 -21.07 -0.28 -18.35
N GLY A 27 -21.30 0.19 -17.10
CA GLY A 27 -22.64 0.29 -16.51
C GLY A 27 -23.19 -1.00 -15.86
N CYS A 28 -22.40 -2.09 -15.87
CA CYS A 28 -22.82 -3.38 -15.26
C CYS A 28 -21.87 -3.83 -14.13
N VAL A 29 -20.87 -3.02 -13.78
CA VAL A 29 -19.86 -3.37 -12.79
C VAL A 29 -19.61 -2.18 -11.86
N ASP A 30 -19.72 -2.41 -10.57
CA ASP A 30 -19.25 -1.49 -9.53
C ASP A 30 -17.83 -1.87 -9.13
N MET A 31 -16.90 -0.92 -9.28
CA MET A 31 -15.50 -1.11 -8.89
C MET A 31 -15.30 -0.65 -7.46
N MET A 32 -14.63 -1.49 -6.67
CA MET A 32 -14.27 -1.18 -5.29
C MET A 32 -12.77 -1.45 -5.08
N ASP A 33 -12.04 -0.43 -4.63
CA ASP A 33 -10.64 -0.58 -4.24
C ASP A 33 -10.54 -1.05 -2.78
N MET A 34 -9.82 -2.15 -2.57
CA MET A 34 -9.53 -2.65 -1.23
C MET A 34 -8.08 -2.31 -0.87
N TYR A 35 -7.92 -1.47 0.14
CA TYR A 35 -6.62 -1.07 0.67
C TYR A 35 -6.18 -1.97 1.83
N PRO A 36 -4.88 -2.01 2.17
CA PRO A 36 -4.42 -2.58 3.43
C PRO A 36 -5.13 -1.90 4.61
N MET A 37 -5.29 -2.63 5.70
CA MET A 37 -5.87 -2.10 6.95
C MET A 37 -5.07 -0.89 7.43
N ASP A 38 -5.77 0.14 7.85
CA ASP A 38 -5.16 1.30 8.48
C ASP A 38 -4.90 1.06 9.98
N PHE A 39 -4.37 2.06 10.68
CA PHE A 39 -4.04 1.92 12.09
C PHE A 39 -5.28 1.75 12.98
N GLU A 40 -6.40 2.36 12.59
CA GLU A 40 -7.67 2.24 13.28
C GLU A 40 -8.21 0.81 13.18
N GLU A 41 -8.24 0.26 11.98
CA GLU A 41 -8.66 -1.11 11.71
C GLU A 41 -7.75 -2.13 12.42
N PHE A 42 -6.44 -1.85 12.48
CA PHE A 42 -5.49 -2.64 13.25
C PHE A 42 -5.80 -2.62 14.75
N LEU A 43 -6.10 -1.46 15.34
CA LEU A 43 -6.53 -1.34 16.74
C LEU A 43 -7.82 -2.12 17.00
N LEU A 44 -8.79 -2.03 16.08
CA LEU A 44 -10.05 -2.79 16.18
C LEU A 44 -9.81 -4.29 16.14
N ALA A 45 -8.92 -4.76 15.25
CA ALA A 45 -8.54 -6.17 15.18
C ALA A 45 -7.89 -6.68 16.46
N LEU A 46 -7.15 -5.83 17.19
CA LEU A 46 -6.57 -6.13 18.50
C LEU A 46 -7.57 -5.98 19.67
N GLY A 47 -8.83 -5.67 19.39
CA GLY A 47 -9.84 -5.42 20.44
C GLY A 47 -9.61 -4.13 21.24
N LYS A 48 -8.93 -3.12 20.63
CA LYS A 48 -8.61 -1.83 21.25
C LYS A 48 -9.53 -0.71 20.76
N GLY A 49 -10.81 -1.00 20.57
CA GLY A 49 -11.81 -0.03 20.11
C GLY A 49 -11.94 1.20 21.02
N ASP A 50 -11.82 1.03 22.34
CA ASP A 50 -11.88 2.14 23.30
C ASP A 50 -10.72 3.13 23.09
N LEU A 51 -9.50 2.62 22.87
CA LEU A 51 -8.34 3.46 22.56
C LEU A 51 -8.53 4.20 21.23
N CYS A 52 -9.08 3.53 20.22
CA CYS A 52 -9.39 4.13 18.94
C CYS A 52 -10.40 5.29 19.10
N SER A 53 -11.47 5.08 19.86
CA SER A 53 -12.48 6.10 20.17
C SER A 53 -11.89 7.29 20.91
N MET A 54 -11.03 7.03 21.90
CA MET A 54 -10.31 8.08 22.63
C MET A 54 -9.40 8.92 21.73
N ILE A 55 -8.64 8.29 20.82
CA ILE A 55 -7.79 9.00 19.86
C ILE A 55 -8.64 9.93 18.99
N LYS A 56 -9.77 9.46 18.48
CA LYS A 56 -10.69 10.26 17.65
C LYS A 56 -11.29 11.43 18.41
N GLU A 57 -11.70 11.22 19.64
CA GLU A 57 -12.29 12.26 20.49
C GLU A 57 -11.27 13.37 20.75
N HIS A 58 -10.06 13.02 21.23
CA HIS A 58 -9.00 13.99 21.47
C HIS A 58 -8.60 14.75 20.21
N PHE A 59 -8.52 14.06 19.07
CA PHE A 59 -8.25 14.69 17.79
C PHE A 59 -9.35 15.69 17.39
N SER A 60 -10.63 15.31 17.52
CA SER A 60 -11.76 16.18 17.14
C SER A 60 -11.87 17.43 18.02
N GLN A 61 -11.52 17.30 19.30
CA GLN A 61 -11.54 18.39 20.27
C GLN A 61 -10.23 19.22 20.25
N ASN A 62 -9.21 18.77 19.50
CA ASN A 62 -7.87 19.36 19.48
C ASN A 62 -7.24 19.45 20.89
N ILE A 63 -7.44 18.42 21.70
CA ILE A 63 -6.92 18.30 23.07
C ILE A 63 -5.84 17.21 23.10
N PRO A 64 -4.66 17.44 23.71
CA PRO A 64 -3.65 16.41 23.86
C PRO A 64 -4.17 15.26 24.74
N MET A 65 -3.78 14.02 24.37
CA MET A 65 -4.04 12.84 25.21
C MET A 65 -3.12 12.88 26.44
N GLU A 66 -3.60 12.32 27.56
CA GLU A 66 -2.76 12.07 28.74
C GLU A 66 -1.61 11.13 28.36
N LEU A 67 -0.44 11.40 28.94
CA LEU A 67 0.80 10.74 28.58
C LEU A 67 0.77 9.20 28.61
N PRO A 68 0.11 8.53 29.57
CA PRO A 68 0.02 7.06 29.57
C PRO A 68 -0.73 6.51 28.36
N TYR A 69 -1.86 7.12 27.98
CA TYR A 69 -2.65 6.71 26.81
C TYR A 69 -1.96 7.03 25.51
N HIS A 70 -1.29 8.20 25.43
CA HIS A 70 -0.46 8.55 24.28
C HIS A 70 0.66 7.51 24.07
N ASN A 71 1.39 7.15 25.13
CA ASN A 71 2.45 6.14 25.04
C ASN A 71 1.89 4.78 24.62
N MET A 72 0.75 4.37 25.16
CA MET A 72 0.07 3.13 24.76
C MET A 72 -0.30 3.16 23.25
N ALA A 73 -0.87 4.25 22.76
CA ALA A 73 -1.19 4.41 21.36
C ALA A 73 0.08 4.34 20.48
N MET A 74 1.18 4.97 20.92
CA MET A 74 2.47 4.93 20.22
C MET A 74 3.08 3.52 20.19
N ASP A 75 2.89 2.72 21.23
CA ASP A 75 3.37 1.33 21.25
C ASP A 75 2.58 0.46 20.26
N PHE A 76 1.26 0.60 20.18
CA PHE A 76 0.45 -0.05 19.15
C PHE A 76 0.78 0.45 17.75
N TYR A 77 1.08 1.74 17.60
CA TYR A 77 1.50 2.29 16.31
C TYR A 77 2.83 1.70 15.83
N ARG A 78 3.81 1.50 16.74
CA ARG A 78 5.05 0.79 16.42
C ARG A 78 4.80 -0.66 16.01
N GLN A 79 3.88 -1.36 16.70
CA GLN A 79 3.46 -2.71 16.29
C GLN A 79 2.85 -2.70 14.89
N TYR A 80 1.95 -1.76 14.61
CA TYR A 80 1.34 -1.59 13.28
C TYR A 80 2.40 -1.37 12.18
N ILE A 81 3.41 -0.54 12.42
CA ILE A 81 4.50 -0.34 11.46
C ILE A 81 5.29 -1.63 11.20
N LEU A 82 5.46 -2.48 12.19
CA LEU A 82 6.17 -3.75 12.04
C LEU A 82 5.32 -4.82 11.35
N VAL A 83 4.04 -4.92 11.72
CA VAL A 83 3.11 -5.93 11.20
C VAL A 83 2.57 -5.54 9.82
N GLY A 84 2.31 -4.25 9.61
CA GLY A 84 1.64 -3.72 8.42
C GLY A 84 0.13 -3.93 8.44
N GLY A 85 -0.53 -3.56 7.34
CA GLY A 85 -1.98 -3.60 7.21
C GLY A 85 -2.52 -4.76 6.36
N ILE A 86 -1.71 -5.74 5.98
CA ILE A 86 -2.20 -6.88 5.18
C ILE A 86 -3.06 -7.79 6.06
N PRO A 87 -4.38 -8.00 5.76
CA PRO A 87 -5.31 -8.67 6.66
C PRO A 87 -4.84 -10.05 7.13
N LEU A 88 -4.22 -10.85 6.26
CA LEU A 88 -3.67 -12.15 6.62
C LEU A 88 -2.59 -12.02 7.70
N VAL A 89 -1.66 -11.07 7.53
CA VAL A 89 -0.55 -10.85 8.47
C VAL A 89 -1.07 -10.31 9.80
N VAL A 90 -2.04 -9.39 9.75
CA VAL A 90 -2.69 -8.85 10.96
C VAL A 90 -3.42 -9.96 11.72
N LYS A 91 -4.19 -10.80 11.01
CA LYS A 91 -4.88 -11.94 11.61
C LYS A 91 -3.91 -12.87 12.34
N ASP A 92 -2.84 -13.29 11.66
CA ASP A 92 -1.85 -14.19 12.24
C ASP A 92 -1.14 -13.57 13.46
N PHE A 93 -0.91 -12.26 13.43
CA PHE A 93 -0.36 -11.53 14.57
C PHE A 93 -1.34 -11.46 15.75
N VAL A 94 -2.62 -11.21 15.49
CA VAL A 94 -3.68 -11.20 16.54
C VAL A 94 -3.81 -12.57 17.18
N ASP A 95 -3.78 -13.63 16.39
CA ASP A 95 -3.98 -15.00 16.86
C ASP A 95 -2.77 -15.56 17.63
N ASN A 96 -1.55 -15.18 17.25
CA ASN A 96 -0.32 -15.84 17.74
C ASN A 96 0.64 -14.90 18.49
N GLY A 97 0.61 -13.59 18.24
CA GLY A 97 1.57 -12.62 18.81
C GLY A 97 3.03 -12.82 18.33
N ASP A 98 3.22 -13.59 17.26
CA ASP A 98 4.55 -14.02 16.81
C ASP A 98 5.08 -13.18 15.65
N TYR A 99 6.09 -12.36 15.91
CA TYR A 99 6.77 -11.54 14.90
C TYR A 99 7.61 -12.36 13.90
N ILE A 100 8.02 -13.58 14.24
CA ILE A 100 8.73 -14.47 13.29
C ILE A 100 7.76 -14.92 12.22
N LEU A 101 6.55 -15.33 12.61
CA LEU A 101 5.48 -15.69 11.70
C LEU A 101 5.07 -14.50 10.82
N VAL A 102 4.92 -13.32 11.41
CA VAL A 102 4.67 -12.06 10.68
C VAL A 102 5.72 -11.86 9.59
N ARG A 103 6.99 -11.96 9.94
CA ARG A 103 8.10 -11.77 8.99
C ARG A 103 8.11 -12.81 7.88
N TYR A 104 7.82 -14.06 8.20
CA TYR A 104 7.70 -15.14 7.24
C TYR A 104 6.58 -14.83 6.21
N ASN A 105 5.39 -14.48 6.70
CA ASN A 105 4.24 -14.18 5.83
C ASN A 105 4.49 -12.94 4.97
N GLN A 106 5.08 -11.88 5.52
CA GLN A 106 5.49 -10.70 4.76
C GLN A 106 6.45 -11.06 3.63
N SER A 107 7.46 -11.90 3.91
CA SER A 107 8.43 -12.34 2.90
C SER A 107 7.77 -13.14 1.78
N THR A 108 6.87 -14.06 2.12
CA THR A 108 6.09 -14.85 1.15
C THR A 108 5.24 -13.94 0.24
N ILE A 109 4.61 -12.92 0.82
CA ILE A 109 3.80 -11.95 0.05
C ILE A 109 4.69 -11.14 -0.90
N ILE A 110 5.85 -10.67 -0.42
CA ILE A 110 6.82 -9.94 -1.26
C ILE A 110 7.28 -10.80 -2.44
N GLU A 111 7.61 -12.07 -2.20
CA GLU A 111 8.00 -13.01 -3.25
C GLU A 111 6.87 -13.25 -4.25
N SER A 112 5.63 -13.33 -3.79
CA SER A 112 4.46 -13.46 -4.64
C SER A 112 4.29 -12.25 -5.56
N TYR A 113 4.43 -11.02 -5.05
CA TYR A 113 4.41 -9.81 -5.87
C TYR A 113 5.54 -9.79 -6.91
N LEU A 114 6.76 -10.16 -6.51
CA LEU A 114 7.90 -10.23 -7.44
C LEU A 114 7.68 -11.29 -8.54
N SER A 115 7.01 -12.39 -8.22
CA SER A 115 6.61 -13.42 -9.20
C SER A 115 5.54 -12.88 -10.14
N ASP A 116 4.52 -12.22 -9.63
CA ASP A 116 3.43 -11.68 -10.45
C ASP A 116 3.89 -10.59 -11.41
N MET A 117 4.86 -9.76 -11.02
CA MET A 117 5.50 -8.78 -11.93
C MET A 117 6.05 -9.44 -13.20
N SER A 118 6.49 -10.71 -13.11
CA SER A 118 7.08 -11.44 -14.24
C SER A 118 6.08 -11.94 -15.27
N LYS A 119 4.79 -12.01 -14.93
CA LYS A 119 3.75 -12.57 -15.82
C LYS A 119 3.26 -11.58 -16.87
N TYR A 120 3.35 -10.28 -16.62
CA TYR A 120 2.63 -9.26 -17.36
C TYR A 120 3.51 -8.27 -18.13
N ASN A 121 4.83 -8.37 -18.02
CA ASN A 121 5.78 -7.39 -18.57
C ASN A 121 6.87 -8.03 -19.43
N THR A 122 7.50 -7.24 -20.32
CA THR A 122 8.71 -7.65 -21.00
C THR A 122 9.86 -7.83 -20.01
N ARG A 123 10.87 -8.61 -20.36
CA ARG A 123 12.04 -8.86 -19.50
C ARG A 123 12.71 -7.55 -19.03
N SER A 124 12.82 -6.56 -19.90
CA SER A 124 13.39 -5.26 -19.57
C SER A 124 12.54 -4.49 -18.56
N GLU A 125 11.21 -4.51 -18.72
CA GLU A 125 10.30 -3.83 -17.79
C GLU A 125 10.27 -4.54 -16.42
N ILE A 126 10.34 -5.88 -16.39
CA ILE A 126 10.44 -6.65 -15.15
C ILE A 126 11.67 -6.22 -14.35
N GLU A 127 12.83 -6.11 -15.01
CA GLU A 127 14.08 -5.68 -14.34
C GLU A 127 13.95 -4.28 -13.76
N LYS A 128 13.38 -3.32 -14.50
CA LYS A 128 13.16 -1.94 -14.03
C LYS A 128 12.18 -1.91 -12.86
N THR A 129 11.08 -2.65 -12.94
CA THR A 129 10.06 -2.72 -11.89
C THR A 129 10.64 -3.30 -10.59
N ARG A 130 11.43 -4.38 -10.68
CA ARG A 130 12.14 -4.95 -9.52
C ARG A 130 13.15 -3.98 -8.91
N LEU A 131 13.91 -3.26 -9.74
CA LEU A 131 14.85 -2.25 -9.27
C LEU A 131 14.13 -1.12 -8.51
N LEU A 132 13.00 -0.63 -9.03
CA LEU A 132 12.18 0.37 -8.34
C LEU A 132 11.63 -0.18 -7.03
N TYR A 133 10.98 -1.33 -7.07
CA TYR A 133 10.37 -1.97 -5.90
C TYR A 133 11.37 -2.15 -4.77
N ASN A 134 12.54 -2.71 -5.07
CA ASN A 134 13.59 -2.93 -4.07
C ASN A 134 14.22 -1.63 -3.54
N ASN A 135 14.04 -0.50 -4.23
CA ASN A 135 14.52 0.81 -3.78
C ASN A 135 13.49 1.62 -3.00
N LEU A 136 12.19 1.29 -3.08
CA LEU A 136 11.14 2.06 -2.43
C LEU A 136 11.38 2.20 -0.93
N HIS A 137 11.54 1.09 -0.22
CA HIS A 137 11.74 1.10 1.23
C HIS A 137 13.03 1.80 1.64
N VAL A 138 14.11 1.66 0.88
CA VAL A 138 15.39 2.32 1.14
C VAL A 138 15.26 3.84 1.04
N GLN A 139 14.52 4.34 0.05
CA GLN A 139 14.35 5.77 -0.14
C GLN A 139 13.30 6.36 0.82
N LEU A 140 12.25 5.61 1.17
CA LEU A 140 11.28 6.02 2.17
C LEU A 140 11.85 6.10 3.58
N ALA A 141 12.91 5.34 3.89
CA ALA A 141 13.61 5.38 5.17
C ALA A 141 14.49 6.62 5.35
N LYS A 142 14.77 7.39 4.28
CA LYS A 142 15.60 8.61 4.36
C LYS A 142 14.80 9.81 4.89
N GLU A 143 15.50 10.78 5.46
CA GLU A 143 14.89 12.05 5.88
C GLU A 143 14.25 12.77 4.69
N ASN A 144 14.97 12.87 3.56
CA ASN A 144 14.44 13.42 2.32
C ASN A 144 13.59 12.35 1.61
N LYS A 145 12.27 12.48 1.68
CA LYS A 145 11.29 11.58 1.05
C LYS A 145 11.16 11.76 -0.47
N ARG A 146 11.94 12.67 -1.09
CA ARG A 146 11.92 12.84 -2.55
C ARG A 146 12.58 11.65 -3.23
N PHE A 147 11.80 10.92 -4.06
CA PHE A 147 12.29 9.77 -4.79
C PHE A 147 13.37 10.17 -5.82
N GLN A 148 14.51 9.50 -5.79
CA GLN A 148 15.70 9.82 -6.60
C GLN A 148 16.04 8.64 -7.53
N TYR A 149 15.69 8.76 -8.81
CA TYR A 149 15.95 7.71 -9.82
C TYR A 149 17.43 7.37 -10.01
N LYS A 150 18.33 8.33 -9.77
CA LYS A 150 19.79 8.11 -9.83
C LYS A 150 20.28 7.09 -8.80
N GLN A 151 19.52 6.89 -7.72
CA GLN A 151 19.86 5.91 -6.66
C GLN A 151 19.33 4.51 -6.99
N VAL A 152 18.34 4.40 -7.87
CA VAL A 152 17.84 3.12 -8.37
C VAL A 152 18.88 2.47 -9.29
N LYS A 153 19.46 3.30 -10.18
CA LYS A 153 20.52 2.88 -11.10
C LYS A 153 21.38 4.10 -11.43
N SER A 154 22.70 3.90 -11.53
CA SER A 154 23.62 4.96 -11.96
C SER A 154 23.17 5.55 -13.30
N GLY A 155 23.05 6.88 -13.39
CA GLY A 155 22.50 7.55 -14.56
C GLY A 155 20.99 7.43 -14.75
N GLY A 156 20.25 6.86 -13.80
CA GLY A 156 18.79 6.69 -13.87
C GLY A 156 18.06 8.02 -14.01
N ARG A 157 17.13 8.07 -14.98
CA ARG A 157 16.23 9.21 -15.22
C ARG A 157 14.77 8.76 -15.05
N ALA A 158 13.89 9.71 -14.72
CA ALA A 158 12.46 9.44 -14.56
C ALA A 158 11.87 8.74 -15.81
N SER A 159 12.18 9.22 -16.99
CA SER A 159 11.70 8.65 -18.27
C SER A 159 12.07 7.18 -18.51
N VAL A 160 13.17 6.69 -17.90
CA VAL A 160 13.59 5.27 -18.05
C VAL A 160 12.72 4.34 -17.21
N PHE A 161 12.16 4.86 -16.13
CA PHE A 161 11.42 4.09 -15.12
C PHE A 161 9.93 4.43 -15.10
N GLU A 162 9.42 5.26 -16.01
CA GLU A 162 8.05 5.78 -15.97
C GLU A 162 7.01 4.66 -16.05
N SER A 163 7.13 3.78 -17.03
CA SER A 163 6.24 2.62 -17.21
C SER A 163 6.29 1.66 -16.03
N ALA A 164 7.48 1.43 -15.48
CA ALA A 164 7.65 0.56 -14.31
C ALA A 164 7.05 1.18 -13.04
N LEU A 165 7.16 2.50 -12.85
CA LEU A 165 6.51 3.20 -11.74
C LEU A 165 4.99 3.23 -11.91
N GLU A 166 4.51 3.47 -13.13
CA GLU A 166 3.08 3.44 -13.43
C GLU A 166 2.49 2.06 -13.13
N TRP A 167 3.17 0.99 -13.52
CA TRP A 167 2.77 -0.37 -13.18
C TRP A 167 2.66 -0.58 -11.67
N LEU A 168 3.65 -0.13 -10.88
CA LEU A 168 3.61 -0.22 -9.41
C LEU A 168 2.45 0.58 -8.80
N CYS A 169 2.11 1.70 -9.40
CA CYS A 169 0.95 2.51 -8.96
C CYS A 169 -0.38 1.83 -9.32
N LEU A 170 -0.52 1.32 -10.54
CA LEU A 170 -1.73 0.64 -11.01
C LEU A 170 -2.00 -0.67 -10.25
N SER A 171 -0.94 -1.36 -9.83
CA SER A 171 -1.04 -2.55 -9.00
C SER A 171 -1.32 -2.27 -7.51
N GLY A 172 -1.43 -1.00 -7.12
CA GLY A 172 -1.66 -0.61 -5.73
C GLY A 172 -0.46 -0.79 -4.78
N ILE A 173 0.72 -1.18 -5.31
CA ILE A 173 1.94 -1.41 -4.50
C ILE A 173 2.55 -0.09 -4.04
N ALA A 174 2.44 0.96 -4.84
CA ALA A 174 2.98 2.28 -4.54
C ALA A 174 2.00 3.39 -4.89
N SER A 175 2.05 4.50 -4.15
CA SER A 175 1.32 5.71 -4.45
C SER A 175 2.29 6.85 -4.77
N LYS A 176 2.05 7.54 -5.89
CA LYS A 176 2.86 8.69 -6.31
C LYS A 176 2.27 9.97 -5.77
N LEU A 177 2.93 10.58 -4.80
CA LEU A 177 2.57 11.91 -4.28
C LEU A 177 3.34 12.99 -5.01
N LYS A 178 2.65 14.05 -5.40
CA LYS A 178 3.26 15.26 -5.98
C LYS A 178 3.18 16.41 -4.97
N LYS A 179 4.31 17.08 -4.74
CA LYS A 179 4.31 18.33 -3.99
C LYS A 179 3.77 19.45 -4.86
N ILE A 180 2.81 20.19 -4.35
CA ILE A 180 2.28 21.41 -4.98
C ILE A 180 2.96 22.59 -4.30
N ASP A 181 3.80 23.30 -5.03
CA ASP A 181 4.49 24.49 -4.49
C ASP A 181 3.64 25.78 -4.57
N GLN A 182 2.69 25.84 -5.50
CA GLN A 182 1.75 26.94 -5.64
C GLN A 182 0.36 26.42 -6.02
N ILE A 183 -0.66 26.90 -5.31
CA ILE A 183 -2.07 26.61 -5.63
C ILE A 183 -2.50 27.50 -6.79
N LYS A 184 -2.25 27.06 -8.02
CA LYS A 184 -2.72 27.67 -9.26
C LYS A 184 -3.48 26.65 -10.07
N LEU A 185 -4.65 27.02 -10.60
CA LEU A 185 -5.42 26.16 -11.49
C LEU A 185 -4.88 26.29 -12.95
N PRO A 186 -4.80 25.18 -13.71
CA PRO A 186 -4.94 23.79 -13.25
C PRO A 186 -3.76 23.35 -12.38
N LEU A 187 -4.04 22.51 -11.37
CA LEU A 187 -3.00 21.92 -10.54
C LEU A 187 -2.11 21.02 -11.40
N LYS A 188 -0.82 21.36 -11.52
CA LYS A 188 0.18 20.62 -12.30
C LYS A 188 1.17 19.94 -11.38
#